data_d695e1cbc4140fb28da3fd9dda8979b8
#
_entry.id   d695e1cbc4140fb28da3fd9dda8979b8
#
_cell.length_a   1.000
_cell.length_b   1.000
_cell.length_c   1.000
_cell.angle_alpha   90.00
_cell.angle_beta   90.00
_cell.angle_gamma   90.00
#
_symmetry.space_group_name_H-M   'P 1'
#
loop_
_entity.id
_entity.type
_entity.pdbx_description
1 polymer ?
#
loop_
_entity_poly.entity_id
_entity_poly.type
_entity_poly.pdbx_seq_one_letter_code
_entity_poly.pdbx_strand_id
1 'polypeptide(L)'
;SSAPLRPSQADSSRISRSRSDTLAKALALRPEHISGYGLKLEEGTPMYALKDSPLIPSDDEQADMYLCMVDELRPYGYEQYEISNFSIPGYESRHNLKYWQLDDYMGFGPGAHSCIGRTRYSYVRDLDRYIAGVLHGEDMIDEYETIGDFERAAEYLMLGMRTVHGVSRAEYARLYRSDFSGIAQQLETFVRSGWAVADGERWHFTPAGFLISNVLIGKLLEAQTDRKAEHNPWMKPQIERQPRTKLPPSEAEAFRNTYLNNPILTGKDRDSSK
;
A
#
# COMPACT_ATOMS: atom_id res chain seq x y z
N SER A 1 10.89 9.83 42.72
CA SER A 1 10.01 10.13 41.57
C SER A 1 10.68 11.23 40.76
N SER A 2 11.53 10.84 39.83
CA SER A 2 12.17 11.74 38.85
C SER A 2 11.39 11.65 37.53
N ALA A 3 10.81 12.78 37.12
CA ALA A 3 10.15 12.93 35.82
C ALA A 3 11.20 12.77 34.71
N PRO A 4 10.83 12.15 33.54
CA PRO A 4 11.73 12.08 32.41
C PRO A 4 12.00 13.50 31.87
N LEU A 5 13.27 13.79 31.62
CA LEU A 5 13.73 15.04 30.99
C LEU A 5 13.11 15.12 29.58
N ARG A 6 12.37 16.19 29.29
CA ARG A 6 11.94 16.53 27.95
C ARG A 6 13.18 16.78 27.06
N PRO A 7 13.23 16.31 25.81
CA PRO A 7 14.31 16.65 24.90
C PRO A 7 14.47 18.16 24.81
N SER A 8 15.71 18.64 24.74
CA SER A 8 16.01 20.06 24.75
C SER A 8 15.49 20.73 23.49
N GLN A 9 14.96 21.96 23.58
CA GLN A 9 14.52 22.78 22.43
C GLN A 9 15.61 22.94 21.35
N ALA A 10 16.87 22.73 21.70
CA ALA A 10 18.02 22.76 20.79
C ALA A 10 18.06 21.59 19.80
N ASP A 11 17.62 20.38 20.22
CA ASP A 11 17.61 19.19 19.36
C ASP A 11 16.48 19.25 18.34
N SER A 12 15.28 19.67 18.75
CA SER A 12 14.13 19.89 17.85
C SER A 12 14.44 20.94 16.77
N SER A 13 15.18 21.99 17.11
CA SER A 13 15.59 23.03 16.15
C SER A 13 16.61 22.52 15.12
N ARG A 14 17.48 21.58 15.49
CA ARG A 14 18.50 20.99 14.60
C ARG A 14 17.87 20.05 13.58
N ILE A 15 16.96 19.20 14.00
CA ILE A 15 16.20 18.28 13.12
C ILE A 15 15.35 19.08 12.15
N SER A 16 14.67 20.12 12.63
CA SER A 16 13.87 21.02 11.79
C SER A 16 14.71 21.72 10.70
N ARG A 17 15.88 22.25 11.02
CA ARG A 17 16.76 22.91 10.04
C ARG A 17 17.29 21.94 8.99
N SER A 18 17.79 20.78 9.39
CA SER A 18 18.31 19.76 8.47
C SER A 18 17.24 19.28 7.47
N ARG A 19 16.00 19.21 7.92
CA ARG A 19 14.84 18.83 7.10
C ARG A 19 14.51 19.90 6.05
N SER A 20 14.33 21.14 6.46
CA SER A 20 14.04 22.27 5.53
C SER A 20 15.16 22.42 4.50
N ASP A 21 16.42 22.22 4.89
CA ASP A 21 17.56 22.25 3.97
C ASP A 21 17.49 21.11 2.92
N THR A 22 17.10 19.92 3.33
CA THR A 22 16.98 18.76 2.41
C THR A 22 15.83 18.97 1.43
N LEU A 23 14.67 19.41 1.92
CA LEU A 23 13.51 19.67 1.07
C LEU A 23 13.76 20.85 0.12
N ALA A 24 14.38 21.92 0.60
CA ALA A 24 14.77 23.07 -0.25
C ALA A 24 15.73 22.64 -1.39
N LYS A 25 16.69 21.76 -1.12
CA LYS A 25 17.58 21.20 -2.15
C LYS A 25 16.82 20.35 -3.16
N ALA A 26 15.89 19.53 -2.70
CA ALA A 26 15.05 18.72 -3.58
C ALA A 26 14.18 19.63 -4.49
N LEU A 27 13.54 20.65 -3.92
CA LEU A 27 12.73 21.62 -4.65
C LEU A 27 13.53 22.45 -5.66
N ALA A 28 14.80 22.73 -5.35
CA ALA A 28 15.69 23.43 -6.29
C ALA A 28 15.96 22.64 -7.59
N LEU A 29 15.84 21.31 -7.53
CA LEU A 29 15.96 20.42 -8.70
C LEU A 29 14.68 20.40 -9.56
N ARG A 30 13.57 20.91 -9.03
CA ARG A 30 12.23 20.95 -9.67
C ARG A 30 11.79 19.60 -10.24
N PRO A 31 11.86 18.48 -9.47
CA PRO A 31 11.33 17.22 -9.95
C PRO A 31 9.81 17.30 -10.09
N GLU A 32 9.22 16.54 -10.99
CA GLU A 32 7.76 16.46 -11.14
C GLU A 32 7.11 15.63 -10.02
N HIS A 33 7.89 14.81 -9.33
CA HIS A 33 7.42 13.86 -8.32
C HIS A 33 8.42 13.75 -7.17
N ILE A 34 7.91 13.70 -5.94
CA ILE A 34 8.69 13.55 -4.70
C ILE A 34 8.09 12.42 -3.87
N SER A 35 8.93 11.50 -3.42
CA SER A 35 8.58 10.46 -2.47
C SER A 35 9.21 10.77 -1.11
N GLY A 36 8.39 10.87 -0.07
CA GLY A 36 8.83 11.14 1.29
C GLY A 36 8.40 10.03 2.25
N TYR A 37 9.36 9.20 2.69
CA TYR A 37 9.08 8.08 3.58
C TYR A 37 9.59 8.37 4.99
N GLY A 38 8.82 7.97 6.01
CA GLY A 38 9.33 7.85 7.37
C GLY A 38 10.40 6.77 7.47
N LEU A 39 11.44 7.00 8.27
CA LEU A 39 12.48 6.02 8.51
C LEU A 39 11.93 4.87 9.36
N LYS A 40 11.89 3.67 8.78
CA LYS A 40 11.59 2.44 9.51
C LYS A 40 12.88 1.67 9.78
N LEU A 41 13.17 1.42 11.05
CA LEU A 41 14.30 0.62 11.45
C LEU A 41 13.91 -0.87 11.45
N GLU A 42 14.47 -1.62 10.53
CA GLU A 42 14.19 -3.05 10.38
C GLU A 42 15.16 -3.87 11.23
N GLU A 43 14.62 -4.79 12.03
CA GLU A 43 15.41 -5.72 12.83
C GLU A 43 16.33 -6.57 11.92
N GLY A 44 17.55 -6.82 12.39
CA GLY A 44 18.58 -7.53 11.61
C GLY A 44 19.38 -6.64 10.66
N THR A 45 19.07 -5.35 10.54
CA THR A 45 19.89 -4.38 9.78
C THR A 45 20.90 -3.67 10.67
N PRO A 46 22.07 -3.21 10.13
CA PRO A 46 23.03 -2.41 10.90
C PRO A 46 22.41 -1.14 11.50
N MET A 47 21.44 -0.52 10.82
CA MET A 47 20.75 0.68 11.32
C MET A 47 19.87 0.41 12.54
N TYR A 48 19.40 -0.81 12.73
CA TYR A 48 18.60 -1.16 13.91
C TYR A 48 19.36 -0.98 15.24
N ALA A 49 20.68 -1.10 15.20
CA ALA A 49 21.53 -0.82 16.36
C ALA A 49 21.45 0.66 16.84
N LEU A 50 20.95 1.55 16.01
CA LEU A 50 20.79 2.98 16.33
C LEU A 50 19.39 3.32 16.86
N LYS A 51 18.49 2.35 17.07
CA LYS A 51 17.08 2.57 17.44
C LYS A 51 16.88 3.48 18.66
N ASP A 52 17.79 3.37 19.64
CA ASP A 52 17.76 4.16 20.88
C ASP A 52 18.72 5.37 20.83
N SER A 53 19.28 5.66 19.65
CA SER A 53 20.21 6.80 19.47
C SER A 53 19.44 8.12 19.36
N PRO A 54 19.94 9.20 19.96
CA PRO A 54 19.37 10.53 19.79
C PRO A 54 19.49 11.09 18.35
N LEU A 55 20.16 10.36 17.45
CA LEU A 55 20.23 10.69 16.03
C LEU A 55 18.98 10.24 15.27
N ILE A 56 18.20 9.33 15.83
CA ILE A 56 16.94 8.84 15.23
C ILE A 56 15.79 9.70 15.78
N PRO A 57 15.02 10.32 14.90
CA PRO A 57 13.84 11.09 15.33
C PRO A 57 12.82 10.19 16.05
N SER A 58 12.24 10.69 17.13
CA SER A 58 11.08 10.07 17.79
C SER A 58 9.87 9.99 16.85
N ASP A 59 8.88 9.19 17.22
CA ASP A 59 7.64 9.07 16.45
C ASP A 59 6.92 10.42 16.31
N ASP A 60 6.88 11.24 17.37
CA ASP A 60 6.31 12.59 17.34
C ASP A 60 7.08 13.52 16.39
N GLU A 61 8.42 13.46 16.41
CA GLU A 61 9.26 14.24 15.49
C GLU A 61 9.07 13.78 14.04
N GLN A 62 8.93 12.49 13.80
CA GLN A 62 8.63 11.96 12.46
C GLN A 62 7.25 12.41 11.98
N ALA A 63 6.24 12.45 12.86
CA ALA A 63 4.92 12.96 12.56
C ALA A 63 4.96 14.45 12.19
N ASP A 64 5.66 15.27 12.99
CA ASP A 64 5.87 16.69 12.71
C ASP A 64 6.62 16.90 11.37
N MET A 65 7.63 16.07 11.10
CA MET A 65 8.37 16.08 9.83
C MET A 65 7.46 15.80 8.63
N TYR A 66 6.57 14.83 8.76
CA TYR A 66 5.62 14.49 7.71
C TYR A 66 4.63 15.63 7.45
N LEU A 67 3.98 16.16 8.47
CA LEU A 67 3.02 17.26 8.32
C LEU A 67 3.67 18.51 7.73
N CYS A 68 4.87 18.84 8.18
CA CYS A 68 5.62 19.96 7.64
C CYS A 68 5.96 19.75 6.14
N MET A 69 6.34 18.53 5.73
CA MET A 69 6.60 18.24 4.33
C MET A 69 5.34 18.45 3.47
N VAL A 70 4.16 18.01 3.94
CA VAL A 70 2.88 18.25 3.26
C VAL A 70 2.63 19.74 3.05
N ASP A 71 2.87 20.55 4.11
CA ASP A 71 2.63 22.01 4.05
C ASP A 71 3.68 22.75 3.22
N GLU A 72 4.96 22.36 3.31
CA GLU A 72 6.04 23.01 2.57
C GLU A 72 6.01 22.69 1.07
N LEU A 73 5.49 21.53 0.65
CA LEU A 73 5.39 21.15 -0.77
C LEU A 73 4.25 21.87 -1.51
N ARG A 74 3.15 22.16 -0.82
CA ARG A 74 1.93 22.75 -1.42
C ARG A 74 2.16 24.09 -2.13
N PRO A 75 2.91 25.06 -1.58
CA PRO A 75 3.18 26.33 -2.27
C PRO A 75 3.97 26.20 -3.58
N TYR A 76 4.64 25.06 -3.78
CA TYR A 76 5.39 24.77 -5.01
C TYR A 76 4.57 23.96 -6.02
N GLY A 77 3.27 23.77 -5.76
CA GLY A 77 2.34 23.10 -6.65
C GLY A 77 2.34 21.58 -6.57
N TYR A 78 3.01 21.00 -5.57
CA TYR A 78 2.91 19.56 -5.31
C TYR A 78 1.65 19.23 -4.53
N GLU A 79 0.93 18.25 -4.99
CA GLU A 79 -0.22 17.67 -4.31
C GLU A 79 0.12 16.27 -3.80
N GLN A 80 -0.27 15.98 -2.57
CA GLN A 80 -0.22 14.63 -2.04
C GLN A 80 -1.28 13.80 -2.77
N TYR A 81 -0.92 12.69 -3.40
CA TYR A 81 -1.88 11.81 -4.06
C TYR A 81 -2.04 10.45 -3.34
N GLU A 82 -1.06 10.07 -2.51
CA GLU A 82 -1.14 8.94 -1.60
C GLU A 82 -0.25 9.19 -0.37
N ILE A 83 -0.22 8.25 0.58
CA ILE A 83 0.34 8.45 1.93
C ILE A 83 1.78 8.99 1.95
N SER A 84 2.63 8.63 0.96
CA SER A 84 4.07 8.97 0.94
C SER A 84 4.53 9.68 -0.32
N ASN A 85 3.65 9.91 -1.29
CA ASN A 85 4.02 10.44 -2.58
C ASN A 85 3.27 11.72 -2.93
N PHE A 86 4.04 12.66 -3.52
CA PHE A 86 3.61 14.00 -3.90
C PHE A 86 4.02 14.24 -5.35
N SER A 87 3.19 14.92 -6.13
CA SER A 87 3.51 15.26 -7.51
C SER A 87 2.89 16.60 -7.92
N ILE A 88 3.44 17.19 -8.96
CA ILE A 88 2.70 18.15 -9.76
C ILE A 88 1.51 17.41 -10.40
N PRO A 89 0.29 18.00 -10.44
CA PRO A 89 -0.87 17.36 -11.05
C PRO A 89 -0.59 16.81 -12.44
N GLY A 90 -0.93 15.52 -12.66
CA GLY A 90 -0.67 14.79 -13.90
C GLY A 90 0.66 14.03 -13.94
N TYR A 91 1.48 14.15 -12.90
CA TYR A 91 2.76 13.42 -12.76
C TYR A 91 2.72 12.36 -11.64
N GLU A 92 1.53 11.96 -11.22
CA GLU A 92 1.35 10.86 -10.27
C GLU A 92 1.93 9.56 -10.84
N SER A 93 2.61 8.78 -10.00
CA SER A 93 3.16 7.50 -10.43
C SER A 93 2.04 6.51 -10.80
N ARG A 94 1.78 6.36 -12.10
CA ARG A 94 0.77 5.40 -12.60
C ARG A 94 1.07 3.97 -12.19
N HIS A 95 2.35 3.63 -12.01
CA HIS A 95 2.76 2.32 -11.52
C HIS A 95 2.32 2.12 -10.07
N ASN A 96 2.58 3.09 -9.18
CA ASN A 96 2.17 3.00 -7.78
C ASN A 96 0.65 2.99 -7.64
N LEU A 97 -0.06 3.83 -8.43
CA LEU A 97 -1.51 3.89 -8.41
C LEU A 97 -2.17 2.56 -8.76
N LYS A 98 -1.59 1.75 -9.65
CA LYS A 98 -2.10 0.39 -9.94
C LYS A 98 -2.25 -0.47 -8.70
N TYR A 99 -1.27 -0.44 -7.81
CA TYR A 99 -1.34 -1.20 -6.55
C TYR A 99 -2.45 -0.67 -5.63
N TRP A 100 -2.55 0.66 -5.49
CA TRP A 100 -3.57 1.29 -4.66
C TRP A 100 -4.99 1.10 -5.18
N GLN A 101 -5.15 1.02 -6.51
CA GLN A 101 -6.44 0.85 -7.20
C GLN A 101 -6.81 -0.62 -7.42
N LEU A 102 -5.96 -1.55 -6.98
CA LEU A 102 -6.17 -2.99 -7.18
C LEU A 102 -6.20 -3.41 -8.66
N ASP A 103 -5.51 -2.66 -9.53
CA ASP A 103 -5.34 -3.02 -10.93
C ASP A 103 -4.42 -4.24 -11.08
N ASP A 104 -4.57 -4.92 -12.21
CA ASP A 104 -3.70 -6.03 -12.58
C ASP A 104 -2.26 -5.57 -12.79
N TYR A 105 -1.32 -6.34 -12.27
CA TYR A 105 0.10 -6.12 -12.48
C TYR A 105 0.86 -7.43 -12.62
N MET A 106 1.93 -7.40 -13.41
CA MET A 106 2.83 -8.53 -13.63
C MET A 106 4.25 -8.15 -13.21
N GLY A 107 4.83 -8.94 -12.33
CA GLY A 107 6.22 -8.83 -11.90
C GLY A 107 7.13 -9.72 -12.75
N PHE A 108 8.37 -9.31 -12.92
CA PHE A 108 9.40 -10.02 -13.66
C PHE A 108 10.65 -10.17 -12.79
N GLY A 109 11.22 -11.35 -12.79
CA GLY A 109 12.44 -11.65 -12.06
C GLY A 109 12.23 -12.51 -10.82
N PRO A 110 13.33 -12.94 -10.16
CA PRO A 110 13.27 -13.77 -8.96
C PRO A 110 12.60 -13.01 -7.81
N GLY A 111 11.68 -13.67 -7.11
CA GLY A 111 10.91 -13.09 -6.02
C GLY A 111 9.87 -12.05 -6.44
N ALA A 112 9.68 -11.79 -7.73
CA ALA A 112 8.69 -10.83 -8.19
C ALA A 112 7.26 -11.34 -7.96
N HIS A 113 6.39 -10.42 -7.54
CA HIS A 113 4.97 -10.70 -7.31
C HIS A 113 4.13 -10.18 -8.47
N SER A 114 3.06 -10.88 -8.76
CA SER A 114 2.04 -10.53 -9.75
C SER A 114 0.64 -10.65 -9.14
N CYS A 115 -0.31 -9.88 -9.66
CA CYS A 115 -1.72 -10.04 -9.35
C CYS A 115 -2.53 -9.85 -10.63
N ILE A 116 -3.21 -10.88 -11.08
CA ILE A 116 -4.05 -10.87 -12.28
C ILE A 116 -5.46 -11.30 -11.87
N GLY A 117 -6.43 -10.42 -12.04
CA GLY A 117 -7.78 -10.63 -11.57
C GLY A 117 -7.81 -10.86 -10.06
N ARG A 118 -8.08 -12.10 -9.66
CA ARG A 118 -8.13 -12.52 -8.26
C ARG A 118 -6.99 -13.47 -7.86
N THR A 119 -6.05 -13.68 -8.71
CA THR A 119 -4.91 -14.56 -8.44
C THR A 119 -3.66 -13.74 -8.21
N ARG A 120 -3.08 -13.86 -7.03
CA ARG A 120 -1.77 -13.31 -6.68
C ARG A 120 -0.77 -14.45 -6.63
N TYR A 121 0.39 -14.27 -7.25
CA TYR A 121 1.47 -15.25 -7.24
C TYR A 121 2.84 -14.58 -7.18
N SER A 122 3.84 -15.35 -6.76
CA SER A 122 5.24 -14.92 -6.78
C SER A 122 6.13 -15.96 -7.44
N TYR A 123 7.23 -15.49 -8.01
CA TYR A 123 8.28 -16.37 -8.53
C TYR A 123 9.27 -16.75 -7.41
N VAL A 124 9.99 -17.85 -7.64
CA VAL A 124 11.07 -18.30 -6.75
C VAL A 124 12.09 -17.18 -6.53
N ARG A 125 12.55 -17.04 -5.29
CA ARG A 125 13.51 -15.98 -4.88
C ARG A 125 14.95 -16.32 -5.21
N ASP A 126 15.28 -17.62 -5.28
CA ASP A 126 16.61 -18.09 -5.59
C ASP A 126 16.95 -17.77 -7.04
N LEU A 127 18.04 -17.03 -7.25
CA LEU A 127 18.44 -16.52 -8.56
C LEU A 127 18.84 -17.66 -9.53
N ASP A 128 19.60 -18.63 -9.03
CA ASP A 128 20.11 -19.73 -9.88
C ASP A 128 18.96 -20.64 -10.31
N ARG A 129 18.03 -20.93 -9.39
CA ARG A 129 16.81 -21.67 -9.69
C ARG A 129 15.91 -20.91 -10.68
N TYR A 130 15.80 -19.59 -10.52
CA TYR A 130 15.03 -18.76 -11.46
C TYR A 130 15.63 -18.79 -12.86
N ILE A 131 16.96 -18.62 -12.98
CA ILE A 131 17.67 -18.65 -14.27
C ILE A 131 17.53 -20.03 -14.93
N ALA A 132 17.78 -21.11 -14.17
CA ALA A 132 17.65 -22.48 -14.67
C ALA A 132 16.21 -22.75 -15.16
N GLY A 133 15.19 -22.36 -14.38
CA GLY A 133 13.79 -22.51 -14.75
C GLY A 133 13.42 -21.76 -16.03
N VAL A 134 13.89 -20.52 -16.20
CA VAL A 134 13.68 -19.76 -17.46
C VAL A 134 14.31 -20.47 -18.64
N LEU A 135 15.55 -20.95 -18.50
CA LEU A 135 16.29 -21.60 -19.59
C LEU A 135 15.67 -22.94 -19.99
N HIS A 136 15.13 -23.70 -19.05
CA HIS A 136 14.54 -25.01 -19.27
C HIS A 136 13.04 -25.02 -19.46
N GLY A 137 12.37 -23.87 -19.35
CA GLY A 137 10.90 -23.74 -19.45
C GLY A 137 10.16 -24.40 -18.29
N GLU A 138 10.78 -24.44 -17.11
CA GLU A 138 10.17 -24.99 -15.89
C GLU A 138 9.21 -23.98 -15.23
N ASP A 139 8.32 -24.49 -14.37
CA ASP A 139 7.47 -23.65 -13.54
C ASP A 139 8.28 -23.00 -12.42
N MET A 140 8.23 -21.68 -12.38
CA MET A 140 8.95 -20.88 -11.41
C MET A 140 8.02 -20.21 -10.38
N ILE A 141 6.72 -20.52 -10.42
CA ILE A 141 5.78 -20.02 -9.41
C ILE A 141 6.08 -20.73 -8.09
N ASP A 142 6.40 -19.94 -7.07
CA ASP A 142 6.72 -20.43 -5.73
C ASP A 142 5.47 -20.46 -4.85
N GLU A 143 4.74 -19.35 -4.82
CA GLU A 143 3.54 -19.17 -4.03
C GLU A 143 2.42 -18.60 -4.87
N TYR A 144 1.18 -19.00 -4.59
CA TYR A 144 0.01 -18.34 -5.14
C TYR A 144 -1.13 -18.33 -4.12
N GLU A 145 -2.04 -17.38 -4.29
CA GLU A 145 -3.30 -17.30 -3.55
C GLU A 145 -4.43 -16.83 -4.47
N THR A 146 -5.62 -17.34 -4.23
CA THR A 146 -6.84 -16.81 -4.84
C THR A 146 -7.54 -15.92 -3.83
N ILE A 147 -7.74 -14.65 -4.19
CA ILE A 147 -8.32 -13.63 -3.31
C ILE A 147 -9.84 -13.74 -3.37
N GLY A 148 -10.48 -14.07 -2.25
CA GLY A 148 -11.93 -14.13 -2.11
C GLY A 148 -12.60 -12.75 -2.16
N ASP A 149 -13.94 -12.71 -2.25
CA ASP A 149 -14.69 -11.46 -2.31
C ASP A 149 -14.52 -10.60 -1.06
N PHE A 150 -14.48 -11.26 0.11
CA PHE A 150 -14.31 -10.57 1.39
C PHE A 150 -12.91 -9.97 1.53
N GLU A 151 -11.90 -10.74 1.21
CA GLU A 151 -10.50 -10.31 1.23
C GLU A 151 -10.26 -9.18 0.25
N ARG A 152 -10.84 -9.25 -0.96
CA ARG A 152 -10.74 -8.18 -1.95
C ARG A 152 -11.43 -6.90 -1.50
N ALA A 153 -12.58 -7.02 -0.82
CA ALA A 153 -13.26 -5.88 -0.23
C ALA A 153 -12.44 -5.25 0.93
N ALA A 154 -11.75 -6.09 1.72
CA ALA A 154 -10.82 -5.61 2.74
C ALA A 154 -9.61 -4.90 2.13
N GLU A 155 -9.04 -5.43 1.04
CA GLU A 155 -7.95 -4.78 0.29
C GLU A 155 -8.39 -3.43 -0.29
N TYR A 156 -9.61 -3.31 -0.80
CA TYR A 156 -10.15 -2.04 -1.28
C TYR A 156 -10.16 -0.97 -0.18
N LEU A 157 -10.60 -1.32 1.03
CA LEU A 157 -10.56 -0.40 2.17
C LEU A 157 -9.11 -0.07 2.56
N MET A 158 -8.27 -1.10 2.67
CA MET A 158 -6.88 -0.97 3.14
C MET A 158 -6.02 -0.12 2.18
N LEU A 159 -6.15 -0.32 0.90
CA LEU A 159 -5.35 0.36 -0.12
C LEU A 159 -5.96 1.70 -0.53
N GLY A 160 -7.29 1.75 -0.75
CA GLY A 160 -7.99 2.96 -1.11
C GLY A 160 -7.82 4.07 -0.07
N MET A 161 -7.94 3.74 1.22
CA MET A 161 -7.75 4.71 2.31
C MET A 161 -6.31 5.23 2.47
N ARG A 162 -5.34 4.69 1.73
CA ARG A 162 -3.97 5.24 1.66
C ARG A 162 -3.76 6.22 0.52
N THR A 163 -4.80 6.52 -0.24
CA THR A 163 -4.79 7.52 -1.30
C THR A 163 -5.75 8.69 -0.99
N VAL A 164 -5.52 9.83 -1.58
CA VAL A 164 -6.46 10.97 -1.51
C VAL A 164 -7.74 10.72 -2.29
N HIS A 165 -7.76 9.72 -3.18
CA HIS A 165 -8.98 9.25 -3.83
C HIS A 165 -9.93 8.57 -2.85
N GLY A 166 -9.37 7.82 -1.88
CA GLY A 166 -10.12 7.19 -0.82
C GLY A 166 -11.05 6.07 -1.28
N VAL A 167 -12.14 5.86 -0.52
CA VAL A 167 -13.12 4.79 -0.74
C VAL A 167 -14.52 5.36 -0.92
N SER A 168 -15.35 4.71 -1.73
CA SER A 168 -16.72 5.11 -2.04
C SER A 168 -17.71 4.01 -1.65
N ARG A 169 -18.82 4.40 -1.01
CA ARG A 169 -19.94 3.50 -0.72
C ARG A 169 -20.49 2.86 -1.98
N ALA A 170 -20.72 3.67 -3.02
CA ALA A 170 -21.29 3.20 -4.28
C ALA A 170 -20.36 2.19 -4.97
N GLU A 171 -19.05 2.46 -5.00
CA GLU A 171 -18.06 1.53 -5.56
C GLU A 171 -18.00 0.24 -4.76
N TYR A 172 -17.93 0.32 -3.42
CA TYR A 172 -17.89 -0.86 -2.55
C TYR A 172 -19.12 -1.74 -2.75
N ALA A 173 -20.31 -1.16 -2.73
CA ALA A 173 -21.56 -1.91 -2.94
C ALA A 173 -21.63 -2.55 -4.33
N ARG A 174 -21.19 -1.83 -5.37
CA ARG A 174 -21.17 -2.32 -6.77
C ARG A 174 -20.17 -3.46 -6.97
N LEU A 175 -18.95 -3.34 -6.41
CA LEU A 175 -17.87 -4.29 -6.64
C LEU A 175 -17.98 -5.54 -5.78
N TYR A 176 -18.44 -5.40 -4.54
CA TYR A 176 -18.37 -6.48 -3.54
C TYR A 176 -19.75 -6.95 -3.05
N ARG A 177 -20.84 -6.28 -3.48
CA ARG A 177 -22.23 -6.61 -3.10
C ARG A 177 -22.40 -6.76 -1.58
N SER A 178 -21.66 -5.97 -0.81
CA SER A 178 -21.61 -6.03 0.64
C SER A 178 -22.11 -4.74 1.27
N ASP A 179 -22.58 -4.83 2.51
CA ASP A 179 -23.06 -3.67 3.27
C ASP A 179 -21.89 -2.78 3.70
N PHE A 180 -22.03 -1.49 3.50
CA PHE A 180 -21.04 -0.45 3.83
C PHE A 180 -21.43 0.34 5.10
N SER A 181 -22.59 0.08 5.70
CA SER A 181 -23.14 0.95 6.75
C SER A 181 -22.28 1.02 8.02
N GLY A 182 -21.71 -0.10 8.48
CA GLY A 182 -20.79 -0.11 9.62
C GLY A 182 -19.50 0.64 9.32
N ILE A 183 -18.95 0.46 8.11
CA ILE A 183 -17.76 1.18 7.64
C ILE A 183 -18.04 2.68 7.59
N ALA A 184 -19.18 3.09 7.02
CA ALA A 184 -19.59 4.49 6.95
C ALA A 184 -19.69 5.12 8.34
N GLN A 185 -20.25 4.42 9.33
CA GLN A 185 -20.34 4.91 10.70
C GLN A 185 -18.97 5.18 11.32
N GLN A 186 -17.98 4.31 11.05
CA GLN A 186 -16.60 4.53 11.49
C GLN A 186 -15.97 5.73 10.75
N LEU A 187 -16.16 5.83 9.45
CA LEU A 187 -15.66 6.94 8.64
C LEU A 187 -16.23 8.29 9.11
N GLU A 188 -17.52 8.36 9.42
CA GLU A 188 -18.13 9.56 10.02
C GLU A 188 -17.52 9.92 11.37
N THR A 189 -17.11 8.94 12.17
CA THR A 189 -16.39 9.19 13.42
C THR A 189 -15.00 9.78 13.13
N PHE A 190 -14.31 9.31 12.11
CA PHE A 190 -13.02 9.87 11.71
C PHE A 190 -13.13 11.28 11.14
N VAL A 191 -14.22 11.59 10.41
CA VAL A 191 -14.51 12.94 9.93
C VAL A 191 -14.70 13.89 11.12
N ARG A 192 -15.51 13.51 12.12
CA ARG A 192 -15.70 14.33 13.35
C ARG A 192 -14.40 14.55 14.13
N SER A 193 -13.46 13.62 14.05
CA SER A 193 -12.13 13.71 14.68
C SER A 193 -11.10 14.47 13.84
N GLY A 194 -11.43 14.91 12.63
CA GLY A 194 -10.51 15.60 11.72
C GLY A 194 -9.49 14.69 11.03
N TRP A 195 -9.69 13.37 11.11
CA TRP A 195 -8.78 12.37 10.48
C TRP A 195 -9.20 11.99 9.05
N ALA A 196 -10.45 12.27 8.68
CA ALA A 196 -10.95 12.03 7.34
C ALA A 196 -11.78 13.20 6.82
N VAL A 197 -11.97 13.25 5.52
CA VAL A 197 -12.88 14.15 4.81
C VAL A 197 -13.92 13.30 4.10
N ALA A 198 -15.18 13.77 4.11
CA ALA A 198 -16.25 13.22 3.30
C ALA A 198 -16.54 14.16 2.12
N ASP A 199 -16.57 13.60 0.92
CA ASP A 199 -17.05 14.26 -0.30
C ASP A 199 -18.20 13.43 -0.87
N GLY A 200 -19.41 13.81 -0.54
CA GLY A 200 -20.62 13.02 -0.79
C GLY A 200 -20.54 11.65 -0.09
N GLU A 201 -20.57 10.57 -0.87
CA GLU A 201 -20.44 9.18 -0.39
C GLU A 201 -19.02 8.61 -0.60
N ARG A 202 -18.00 9.47 -0.65
CA ARG A 202 -16.59 9.13 -0.74
C ARG A 202 -15.85 9.68 0.47
N TRP A 203 -14.91 8.93 1.00
CA TRP A 203 -14.08 9.31 2.16
C TRP A 203 -12.62 9.07 1.87
N HIS A 204 -11.77 10.00 2.31
CA HIS A 204 -10.32 9.85 2.29
C HIS A 204 -9.72 10.40 3.59
N PHE A 205 -8.50 10.01 3.93
CA PHE A 205 -7.82 10.55 5.10
C PHE A 205 -7.28 11.96 4.84
N THR A 206 -7.25 12.76 5.91
CA THR A 206 -6.44 13.98 6.00
C THR A 206 -4.96 13.61 6.18
N PRO A 207 -4.01 14.54 6.03
CA PRO A 207 -2.61 14.29 6.41
C PRO A 207 -2.46 13.78 7.85
N ALA A 208 -3.24 14.30 8.80
CA ALA A 208 -3.27 13.80 10.18
C ALA A 208 -3.83 12.36 10.27
N GLY A 209 -4.83 12.02 9.45
CA GLY A 209 -5.35 10.67 9.36
C GLY A 209 -4.35 9.68 8.75
N PHE A 210 -3.53 10.11 7.80
CA PHE A 210 -2.48 9.26 7.23
C PHE A 210 -1.44 8.85 8.27
N LEU A 211 -1.08 9.70 9.22
CA LEU A 211 -0.13 9.38 10.30
C LEU A 211 -0.57 8.18 11.14
N ILE A 212 -1.86 8.03 11.36
CA ILE A 212 -2.44 6.93 12.16
C ILE A 212 -3.25 5.95 11.31
N SER A 213 -3.01 5.95 9.99
CA SER A 213 -3.81 5.18 9.02
C SER A 213 -3.90 3.70 9.33
N ASN A 214 -2.83 3.08 9.86
CA ASN A 214 -2.87 1.66 10.20
C ASN A 214 -3.91 1.35 11.29
N VAL A 215 -4.04 2.22 12.29
CA VAL A 215 -5.05 2.09 13.36
C VAL A 215 -6.45 2.34 12.80
N LEU A 216 -6.62 3.39 12.00
CA LEU A 216 -7.92 3.74 11.43
C LEU A 216 -8.42 2.67 10.44
N ILE A 217 -7.54 2.16 9.58
CA ILE A 217 -7.84 1.07 8.66
C ILE A 217 -8.20 -0.21 9.44
N GLY A 218 -7.48 -0.53 10.52
CA GLY A 218 -7.83 -1.66 11.39
C GLY A 218 -9.28 -1.57 11.88
N LYS A 219 -9.73 -0.39 12.32
CA LYS A 219 -11.13 -0.17 12.73
C LYS A 219 -12.15 -0.31 11.59
N LEU A 220 -11.80 0.04 10.36
CA LEU A 220 -12.68 -0.19 9.20
C LEU A 220 -12.80 -1.69 8.89
N LEU A 221 -11.71 -2.44 9.01
CA LEU A 221 -11.71 -3.89 8.80
C LEU A 221 -12.46 -4.63 9.91
N GLU A 222 -12.36 -4.17 11.16
CA GLU A 222 -13.19 -4.65 12.27
C GLU A 222 -14.69 -4.44 11.96
N ALA A 223 -15.09 -3.22 11.57
CA ALA A 223 -16.48 -2.90 11.22
C ALA A 223 -17.00 -3.71 10.02
N GLN A 224 -16.14 -4.04 9.06
CA GLN A 224 -16.45 -4.96 7.97
C GLN A 224 -16.72 -6.39 8.47
N THR A 225 -15.91 -6.85 9.43
CA THR A 225 -15.98 -8.22 9.99
C THR A 225 -17.19 -8.40 10.90
N ASP A 226 -17.51 -7.44 11.76
CA ASP A 226 -18.62 -7.48 12.70
C ASP A 226 -19.96 -7.67 11.96
N ARG A 227 -20.15 -6.97 10.84
CA ARG A 227 -21.33 -7.11 10.01
C ARG A 227 -21.45 -8.50 9.34
N LYS A 228 -20.33 -9.11 8.97
CA LYS A 228 -20.34 -10.49 8.45
C LYS A 228 -20.81 -11.48 9.53
N ALA A 229 -20.40 -11.28 10.77
CA ALA A 229 -20.83 -12.10 11.89
C ALA A 229 -22.32 -11.93 12.22
N GLU A 230 -22.87 -10.71 12.14
CA GLU A 230 -24.31 -10.43 12.31
C GLU A 230 -25.18 -11.12 11.25
N HIS A 231 -24.72 -11.19 9.99
CA HIS A 231 -25.44 -11.86 8.89
C HIS A 231 -25.26 -13.38 8.89
N ASN A 232 -24.22 -13.90 9.51
CA ASN A 232 -23.98 -15.34 9.64
C ASN A 232 -23.33 -15.65 10.99
N PRO A 233 -24.14 -15.78 12.06
CA PRO A 233 -23.66 -16.02 13.43
C PRO A 233 -22.85 -17.34 13.59
N TRP A 234 -22.89 -18.23 12.61
CA TRP A 234 -22.11 -19.47 12.59
C TRP A 234 -20.72 -19.33 11.93
N MET A 235 -20.46 -18.22 11.25
CA MET A 235 -19.13 -17.88 10.72
C MET A 235 -18.33 -17.20 11.83
N LYS A 236 -17.58 -17.97 12.62
CA LYS A 236 -16.44 -17.38 13.33
C LYS A 236 -15.46 -16.83 12.29
N PRO A 237 -14.99 -15.59 12.42
CA PRO A 237 -13.95 -15.08 11.52
C PRO A 237 -12.70 -15.92 11.71
N GLN A 238 -12.49 -16.89 10.84
CA GLN A 238 -11.19 -17.53 10.71
C GLN A 238 -10.35 -16.56 9.90
N ILE A 239 -9.68 -15.62 10.59
CA ILE A 239 -8.50 -14.92 10.07
C ILE A 239 -7.31 -15.90 10.21
N GLU A 240 -7.48 -17.12 9.79
CA GLU A 240 -6.38 -17.96 9.40
C GLU A 240 -6.00 -17.52 7.99
N ARG A 241 -4.87 -16.81 7.89
CA ARG A 241 -4.17 -16.71 6.61
C ARG A 241 -4.01 -18.12 6.12
N GLN A 242 -4.76 -18.51 5.09
CA GLN A 242 -4.56 -19.80 4.46
C GLN A 242 -3.08 -19.87 4.09
N PRO A 243 -2.38 -20.94 4.46
CA PRO A 243 -1.00 -21.09 4.01
C PRO A 243 -1.01 -21.01 2.50
N ARG A 244 -0.12 -20.18 1.95
CA ARG A 244 0.07 -20.06 0.51
C ARG A 244 0.37 -21.44 -0.02
N THR A 245 -0.52 -21.96 -0.85
CA THR A 245 -0.44 -23.32 -1.41
C THR A 245 0.20 -23.25 -2.79
N LYS A 246 0.90 -24.31 -3.18
CA LYS A 246 1.36 -24.45 -4.56
C LYS A 246 0.15 -24.71 -5.46
N LEU A 247 0.14 -24.11 -6.66
CA LEU A 247 -0.91 -24.34 -7.65
C LEU A 247 -1.07 -25.84 -7.93
N PRO A 248 -2.29 -26.37 -7.87
CA PRO A 248 -2.56 -27.71 -8.39
C PRO A 248 -2.09 -27.78 -9.85
N PRO A 249 -1.49 -28.89 -10.29
CA PRO A 249 -0.95 -29.02 -11.66
C PRO A 249 -1.95 -28.62 -12.77
N SER A 250 -3.22 -28.95 -12.59
CA SER A 250 -4.29 -28.60 -13.53
C SER A 250 -4.59 -27.09 -13.62
N GLU A 251 -4.54 -26.40 -12.48
CA GLU A 251 -4.76 -24.95 -12.42
C GLU A 251 -3.51 -24.18 -12.88
N ALA A 252 -2.31 -24.71 -12.60
CA ALA A 252 -1.06 -24.16 -13.09
C ALA A 252 -1.00 -24.22 -14.62
N GLU A 253 -1.48 -25.32 -15.21
CA GLU A 253 -1.54 -25.50 -16.67
C GLU A 253 -2.59 -24.57 -17.31
N ALA A 254 -3.76 -24.46 -16.72
CA ALA A 254 -4.80 -23.53 -17.15
C ALA A 254 -4.33 -22.08 -17.08
N PHE A 255 -3.65 -21.69 -15.99
CA PHE A 255 -3.08 -20.37 -15.81
C PHE A 255 -1.99 -20.06 -16.85
N ARG A 256 -1.07 -21.02 -17.10
CA ARG A 256 -0.05 -20.91 -18.15
C ARG A 256 -0.66 -20.67 -19.52
N ASN A 257 -1.66 -21.48 -19.88
CA ASN A 257 -2.30 -21.39 -21.19
C ASN A 257 -3.04 -20.07 -21.40
N THR A 258 -3.67 -19.56 -20.32
CA THR A 258 -4.44 -18.31 -20.39
C THR A 258 -3.55 -17.06 -20.39
N TYR A 259 -2.49 -17.05 -19.60
CA TYR A 259 -1.75 -15.82 -19.31
C TYR A 259 -0.27 -15.86 -19.74
N LEU A 260 0.44 -16.98 -19.57
CA LEU A 260 1.87 -17.04 -19.85
C LEU A 260 2.18 -17.52 -21.28
N ASN A 261 1.31 -18.36 -21.87
CA ASN A 261 1.44 -18.84 -23.24
C ASN A 261 0.58 -18.05 -24.25
N ASN A 262 -0.01 -16.93 -23.82
CA ASN A 262 -0.80 -16.09 -24.71
C ASN A 262 0.13 -15.52 -25.81
N PRO A 263 -0.16 -15.76 -27.10
CA PRO A 263 0.68 -15.29 -28.22
C PRO A 263 0.93 -13.77 -28.20
N ILE A 264 -0.05 -12.99 -27.73
CA ILE A 264 0.05 -11.54 -27.59
C ILE A 264 1.15 -11.15 -26.59
N LEU A 265 1.30 -11.91 -25.50
CA LEU A 265 2.30 -11.64 -24.45
C LEU A 265 3.67 -12.24 -24.77
N THR A 266 3.73 -13.34 -25.53
CA THR A 266 4.98 -14.02 -25.87
C THR A 266 5.63 -13.51 -27.15
N GLY A 267 4.98 -12.63 -27.91
CA GLY A 267 5.53 -12.04 -29.13
C GLY A 267 5.66 -13.02 -30.31
N LYS A 268 5.10 -14.23 -30.20
CA LYS A 268 5.22 -15.27 -31.24
C LYS A 268 4.47 -14.97 -32.55
N ASP A 269 3.60 -13.97 -32.55
CA ASP A 269 2.81 -13.57 -33.74
C ASP A 269 3.47 -12.47 -34.60
N ARG A 270 4.73 -12.10 -34.34
CA ARG A 270 5.37 -11.02 -35.09
C ARG A 270 6.14 -11.49 -36.34
N ASP A 271 6.19 -12.80 -36.62
CA ASP A 271 7.05 -13.36 -37.70
C ASP A 271 6.31 -14.10 -38.83
N SER A 272 5.01 -13.83 -39.06
CA SER A 272 4.27 -14.40 -40.19
C SER A 272 3.82 -13.38 -41.24
N SER A 273 4.61 -12.31 -41.44
CA SER A 273 4.43 -11.41 -42.60
C SER A 273 5.79 -10.88 -43.07
N LYS A 274 6.57 -11.73 -43.74
CA LYS A 274 7.53 -11.36 -44.76
C LYS A 274 7.44 -12.33 -45.91
#